data_31f016e3f138b0acd900f7b3f5bd757a
#
_entry.id   31f016e3f138b0acd900f7b3f5bd757a
#
_cell.length_a   1.000
_cell.length_b   1.000
_cell.length_c   1.000
_cell.angle_alpha   90.00
_cell.angle_beta   90.00
_cell.angle_gamma   90.00
#
_symmetry.space_group_name_H-M   'P 1'
#
loop_
_entity.id
_entity.type
_entity.pdbx_description
1 polymer ?
#
loop_
_entity_poly.entity_id
_entity_poly.type
_entity_poly.pdbx_seq_one_letter_code
_entity_poly.pdbx_strand_id
1 'polypeptide(L)'
;MTPDCAFDAIADGYDSQFTETTIGATMRRAVWSRCADRFAPGSRVLEMNCGTGEDALWLTRRGIQVVATDISQAMLQVARSKLAASPGGAAAHFRRLSWEELGTLDEAPFDGVLSNFGGLNCVSDLRAAARSLATKLRPGGIAMLCMMGPLVPWEWIWFLAKGDPRRALRRLRRSGTQWSGVTIRYASIAETRRAFAPEFRTLRASAIGVLLPPPYTERGMSRFPRAIKTLNRIERRLETVWPLPMLADHYLLELERV
;
A
#
# COMPACT_ATOMS: atom_id res chain seq x y z
N MET A 1 -3.30 4.84 -23.13
CA MET A 1 -3.42 3.59 -22.34
C MET A 1 -4.09 3.98 -21.03
N THR A 2 -5.18 3.35 -20.68
CA THR A 2 -5.90 3.61 -19.42
C THR A 2 -5.16 2.95 -18.23
N PRO A 3 -5.34 3.42 -16.99
CA PRO A 3 -4.63 2.86 -15.83
C PRO A 3 -4.82 1.36 -15.63
N ASP A 4 -5.99 0.82 -15.94
CA ASP A 4 -6.30 -0.61 -15.90
C ASP A 4 -5.37 -1.43 -16.81
N CYS A 5 -5.13 -0.99 -18.06
CA CYS A 5 -4.23 -1.67 -18.99
C CYS A 5 -2.77 -1.77 -18.49
N ALA A 6 -2.30 -0.78 -17.72
CA ALA A 6 -0.94 -0.78 -17.21
C ALA A 6 -0.72 -1.89 -16.16
N PHE A 7 -1.69 -2.08 -15.27
CA PHE A 7 -1.63 -3.10 -14.21
C PHE A 7 -2.01 -4.48 -14.76
N ASP A 8 -2.89 -4.58 -15.76
CA ASP A 8 -3.20 -5.85 -16.42
C ASP A 8 -1.94 -6.50 -17.02
N ALA A 9 -1.07 -5.69 -17.63
CA ALA A 9 0.15 -6.18 -18.28
C ALA A 9 1.17 -6.83 -17.33
N ILE A 10 1.09 -6.55 -16.03
CA ILE A 10 2.06 -7.07 -15.03
C ILE A 10 1.43 -8.08 -14.06
N ALA A 11 0.13 -8.34 -14.15
CA ALA A 11 -0.61 -9.13 -13.17
C ALA A 11 -0.01 -10.52 -12.93
N ASP A 12 0.31 -11.26 -13.98
CA ASP A 12 0.85 -12.62 -13.90
C ASP A 12 2.25 -12.68 -13.25
N GLY A 13 3.05 -11.63 -13.41
CA GLY A 13 4.41 -11.55 -12.86
C GLY A 13 4.54 -10.77 -11.56
N TYR A 14 3.48 -10.15 -11.08
CA TYR A 14 3.55 -9.22 -9.96
C TYR A 14 4.05 -9.87 -8.66
N ASP A 15 3.53 -11.05 -8.34
CA ASP A 15 3.90 -11.74 -7.11
C ASP A 15 5.38 -12.10 -7.08
N SER A 16 5.92 -12.66 -8.15
CA SER A 16 7.34 -13.02 -8.26
C SER A 16 8.27 -11.79 -8.23
N GLN A 17 7.81 -10.64 -8.71
CA GLN A 17 8.60 -9.40 -8.76
C GLN A 17 8.55 -8.58 -7.46
N PHE A 18 7.51 -8.75 -6.64
CA PHE A 18 7.34 -7.99 -5.41
C PHE A 18 6.90 -8.84 -4.22
N THR A 19 5.74 -9.49 -4.29
CA THR A 19 5.09 -10.15 -3.14
C THR A 19 5.97 -11.27 -2.55
N GLU A 20 6.57 -12.09 -3.41
CA GLU A 20 7.39 -13.25 -3.04
C GLU A 20 8.86 -12.90 -2.80
N THR A 21 9.28 -11.67 -3.11
CA THR A 21 10.65 -11.24 -2.83
C THR A 21 10.89 -11.13 -1.33
N THR A 22 12.13 -11.33 -0.89
CA THR A 22 12.48 -11.26 0.55
C THR A 22 12.18 -9.88 1.12
N ILE A 23 12.48 -8.83 0.37
CA ILE A 23 12.28 -7.44 0.77
C ILE A 23 10.78 -7.11 0.75
N GLY A 24 10.08 -7.36 -0.35
CA GLY A 24 8.64 -7.09 -0.48
C GLY A 24 7.80 -7.82 0.58
N ALA A 25 8.06 -9.12 0.78
CA ALA A 25 7.42 -9.90 1.84
C ALA A 25 7.72 -9.35 3.25
N THR A 26 8.93 -8.84 3.49
CA THR A 26 9.30 -8.25 4.78
C THR A 26 8.57 -6.93 5.02
N MET A 27 8.50 -6.05 4.02
CA MET A 27 7.74 -4.80 4.08
C MET A 27 6.24 -5.07 4.29
N ARG A 28 5.68 -6.04 3.57
CA ARG A 28 4.26 -6.42 3.70
C ARG A 28 3.94 -6.93 5.11
N ARG A 29 4.78 -7.80 5.67
CA ARG A 29 4.63 -8.26 7.06
C ARG A 29 4.69 -7.11 8.08
N ALA A 30 5.46 -6.05 7.82
CA ALA A 30 5.46 -4.86 8.66
C ALA A 30 4.09 -4.15 8.65
N VAL A 31 3.47 -3.97 7.47
CA VAL A 31 2.11 -3.43 7.35
C VAL A 31 1.10 -4.36 8.03
N TRP A 32 1.14 -5.65 7.76
CA TRP A 32 0.24 -6.63 8.39
C TRP A 32 0.28 -6.63 9.92
N SER A 33 1.45 -6.48 10.50
CA SER A 33 1.58 -6.38 11.96
C SER A 33 0.81 -5.16 12.49
N ARG A 34 0.80 -4.03 11.77
CA ARG A 34 0.02 -2.85 12.16
C ARG A 34 -1.48 -3.02 11.90
N CYS A 35 -1.84 -3.69 10.79
CA CYS A 35 -3.25 -4.04 10.55
C CYS A 35 -3.80 -4.98 11.64
N ALA A 36 -2.98 -5.92 12.13
CA ALA A 36 -3.37 -6.83 13.21
C ALA A 36 -3.69 -6.11 14.53
N ASP A 37 -3.05 -4.98 14.79
CA ASP A 37 -3.33 -4.14 15.97
C ASP A 37 -4.66 -3.37 15.84
N ARG A 38 -5.22 -3.24 14.61
CA ARG A 38 -6.36 -2.40 14.29
C ARG A 38 -7.61 -3.16 13.84
N PHE A 39 -7.44 -4.28 13.15
CA PHE A 39 -8.54 -5.06 12.59
C PHE A 39 -8.69 -6.37 13.38
N ALA A 40 -9.74 -6.42 14.20
CA ALA A 40 -10.07 -7.61 14.99
C ALA A 40 -10.76 -8.68 14.12
N PRO A 41 -10.69 -9.97 14.48
CA PRO A 41 -11.53 -11.01 13.88
C PRO A 41 -13.02 -10.61 13.95
N GLY A 42 -13.75 -10.89 12.87
CA GLY A 42 -15.14 -10.48 12.71
C GLY A 42 -15.35 -9.07 12.14
N SER A 43 -14.30 -8.22 12.10
CA SER A 43 -14.36 -6.91 11.43
C SER A 43 -14.65 -7.05 9.95
N ARG A 44 -15.28 -6.01 9.38
CA ARG A 44 -15.51 -5.86 7.95
C ARG A 44 -14.58 -4.80 7.38
N VAL A 45 -13.70 -5.19 6.47
CA VAL A 45 -12.65 -4.33 5.92
C VAL A 45 -12.81 -4.17 4.41
N LEU A 46 -12.72 -2.93 3.94
CA LEU A 46 -12.59 -2.60 2.52
C LEU A 46 -11.10 -2.56 2.17
N GLU A 47 -10.68 -3.36 1.20
CA GLU A 47 -9.33 -3.27 0.63
C GLU A 47 -9.39 -2.57 -0.72
N MET A 48 -8.76 -1.42 -0.81
CA MET A 48 -8.62 -0.65 -2.05
C MET A 48 -7.31 -1.02 -2.73
N ASN A 49 -7.33 -1.13 -4.07
CA ASN A 49 -6.16 -1.52 -4.88
C ASN A 49 -5.51 -2.84 -4.40
N CYS A 50 -6.32 -3.88 -4.28
CA CYS A 50 -5.92 -5.18 -3.71
C CYS A 50 -4.88 -5.94 -4.56
N GLY A 51 -4.66 -5.55 -5.81
CA GLY A 51 -3.77 -6.23 -6.74
C GLY A 51 -4.08 -7.72 -6.84
N THR A 52 -3.07 -8.56 -6.65
CA THR A 52 -3.17 -10.03 -6.69
C THR A 52 -3.80 -10.65 -5.42
N GLY A 53 -4.38 -9.84 -4.51
CA GLY A 53 -5.18 -10.29 -3.37
C GLY A 53 -4.41 -10.85 -2.19
N GLU A 54 -3.12 -10.56 -2.05
CA GLU A 54 -2.29 -11.10 -0.97
C GLU A 54 -2.73 -10.58 0.41
N ASP A 55 -3.10 -9.30 0.49
CA ASP A 55 -3.57 -8.68 1.72
C ASP A 55 -4.99 -9.18 2.06
N ALA A 56 -5.88 -9.31 1.06
CA ALA A 56 -7.20 -9.93 1.23
C ALA A 56 -7.10 -11.33 1.80
N LEU A 57 -6.21 -12.16 1.25
CA LEU A 57 -5.98 -13.51 1.73
C LEU A 57 -5.47 -13.54 3.18
N TRP A 58 -4.56 -12.64 3.54
CA TRP A 58 -4.05 -12.53 4.90
C TRP A 58 -5.16 -12.10 5.88
N LEU A 59 -5.99 -11.12 5.50
CA LEU A 59 -7.12 -10.63 6.30
C LEU A 59 -8.16 -11.73 6.53
N THR A 60 -8.55 -12.46 5.47
CA THR A 60 -9.55 -13.53 5.59
C THR A 60 -9.10 -14.68 6.48
N ARG A 61 -7.80 -15.06 6.41
CA ARG A 61 -7.20 -16.06 7.31
C ARG A 61 -7.24 -15.66 8.79
N ARG A 62 -7.46 -14.39 9.07
CA ARG A 62 -7.64 -13.84 10.44
C ARG A 62 -9.09 -13.69 10.84
N GLY A 63 -10.04 -14.22 10.05
CA GLY A 63 -11.47 -14.14 10.32
C GLY A 63 -12.07 -12.76 10.04
N ILE A 64 -11.44 -11.96 9.18
CA ILE A 64 -11.92 -10.63 8.76
C ILE A 64 -12.71 -10.80 7.47
N GLN A 65 -13.87 -10.16 7.37
CA GLN A 65 -14.68 -10.09 6.15
C GLN A 65 -14.12 -9.01 5.24
N VAL A 66 -13.79 -9.35 4.00
CA VAL A 66 -13.11 -8.44 3.08
C VAL A 66 -13.94 -8.17 1.84
N VAL A 67 -14.13 -6.90 1.53
CA VAL A 67 -14.49 -6.44 0.18
C VAL A 67 -13.22 -5.87 -0.43
N ALA A 68 -12.70 -6.54 -1.45
CA ALA A 68 -11.43 -6.18 -2.08
C ALA A 68 -11.68 -5.61 -3.48
N THR A 69 -11.09 -4.45 -3.77
CA THR A 69 -11.29 -3.76 -5.03
C THR A 69 -9.99 -3.47 -5.74
N ASP A 70 -10.01 -3.55 -7.06
CA ASP A 70 -8.93 -3.09 -7.93
C ASP A 70 -9.50 -2.59 -9.26
N ILE A 71 -8.80 -1.70 -9.94
CA ILE A 71 -9.18 -1.24 -11.27
C ILE A 71 -8.85 -2.29 -12.35
N SER A 72 -7.79 -3.08 -12.14
CA SER A 72 -7.30 -4.09 -13.06
C SER A 72 -8.10 -5.38 -12.96
N GLN A 73 -8.72 -5.77 -14.06
CA GLN A 73 -9.46 -7.03 -14.15
C GLN A 73 -8.52 -8.25 -14.08
N ALA A 74 -7.32 -8.15 -14.64
CA ALA A 74 -6.32 -9.22 -14.60
C ALA A 74 -5.81 -9.45 -13.16
N MET A 75 -5.53 -8.38 -12.41
CA MET A 75 -5.18 -8.48 -10.99
C MET A 75 -6.26 -9.19 -10.19
N LEU A 76 -7.54 -8.81 -10.39
CA LEU A 76 -8.67 -9.44 -9.71
C LEU A 76 -8.84 -10.91 -10.10
N GLN A 77 -8.49 -11.30 -11.31
CA GLN A 77 -8.53 -12.70 -11.75
C GLN A 77 -7.48 -13.54 -11.03
N VAL A 78 -6.25 -13.04 -10.90
CA VAL A 78 -5.20 -13.66 -10.10
C VAL A 78 -5.62 -13.77 -8.63
N ALA A 79 -6.17 -12.69 -8.06
CA ALA A 79 -6.65 -12.66 -6.68
C ALA A 79 -7.74 -13.71 -6.41
N ARG A 80 -8.74 -13.83 -7.29
CA ARG A 80 -9.80 -14.85 -7.17
C ARG A 80 -9.24 -16.26 -7.23
N SER A 81 -8.31 -16.52 -8.17
CA SER A 81 -7.67 -17.84 -8.30
C SER A 81 -6.87 -18.20 -7.06
N LYS A 82 -6.10 -17.25 -6.52
CA LYS A 82 -5.32 -17.40 -5.29
C LYS A 82 -6.22 -17.71 -4.09
N LEU A 83 -7.33 -16.98 -3.96
CA LEU A 83 -8.27 -17.17 -2.87
C LEU A 83 -8.98 -18.54 -2.95
N ALA A 84 -9.43 -18.94 -4.15
CA ALA A 84 -10.07 -20.24 -4.39
C ALA A 84 -9.16 -21.43 -4.04
N ALA A 85 -7.84 -21.28 -4.25
CA ALA A 85 -6.84 -22.29 -3.91
C ALA A 85 -6.46 -22.32 -2.42
N SER A 86 -7.01 -21.42 -1.59
CA SER A 86 -6.59 -21.25 -0.19
C SER A 86 -7.72 -21.60 0.78
N PRO A 87 -7.45 -22.36 1.87
CA PRO A 87 -8.43 -22.58 2.93
C PRO A 87 -8.87 -21.25 3.56
N GLY A 88 -10.16 -21.07 3.82
CA GLY A 88 -10.71 -19.86 4.45
C GLY A 88 -11.01 -18.71 3.49
N GLY A 89 -10.85 -18.92 2.19
CA GLY A 89 -11.09 -17.91 1.16
C GLY A 89 -12.53 -17.46 0.94
N ALA A 90 -13.48 -18.03 1.65
CA ALA A 90 -14.91 -17.73 1.46
C ALA A 90 -15.35 -16.33 1.97
N ALA A 91 -14.51 -15.61 2.68
CA ALA A 91 -14.85 -14.32 3.31
C ALA A 91 -14.42 -13.08 2.53
N ALA A 92 -13.92 -13.20 1.30
CA ALA A 92 -13.55 -12.05 0.46
C ALA A 92 -14.42 -11.95 -0.80
N HIS A 93 -14.89 -10.74 -1.08
CA HIS A 93 -15.63 -10.39 -2.28
C HIS A 93 -14.80 -9.45 -3.15
N PHE A 94 -14.49 -9.87 -4.37
CA PHE A 94 -13.69 -9.05 -5.29
C PHE A 94 -14.58 -8.26 -6.24
N ARG A 95 -14.34 -6.94 -6.35
CA ARG A 95 -15.06 -6.02 -7.24
C ARG A 95 -14.09 -5.18 -8.05
N ARG A 96 -14.39 -4.96 -9.32
CA ARG A 96 -13.68 -3.94 -10.11
C ARG A 96 -14.20 -2.57 -9.71
N LEU A 97 -13.32 -1.74 -9.15
CA LEU A 97 -13.65 -0.40 -8.67
C LEU A 97 -12.38 0.43 -8.53
N SER A 98 -12.41 1.67 -9.01
CA SER A 98 -11.35 2.64 -8.80
C SER A 98 -11.61 3.52 -7.55
N TRP A 99 -10.62 4.31 -7.16
CA TRP A 99 -10.79 5.31 -6.10
C TRP A 99 -11.82 6.38 -6.47
N GLU A 100 -11.89 6.76 -7.74
CA GLU A 100 -12.81 7.74 -8.28
C GLU A 100 -14.26 7.26 -8.22
N GLU A 101 -14.45 5.95 -8.36
CA GLU A 101 -15.76 5.28 -8.32
C GLU A 101 -16.18 4.85 -6.91
N LEU A 102 -15.33 5.04 -5.89
CA LEU A 102 -15.59 4.57 -4.52
C LEU A 102 -16.96 5.03 -3.98
N GLY A 103 -17.41 6.23 -4.37
CA GLY A 103 -18.74 6.72 -3.99
C GLY A 103 -19.89 5.84 -4.42
N THR A 104 -19.74 5.09 -5.53
CA THR A 104 -20.79 4.22 -6.10
C THR A 104 -20.88 2.85 -5.42
N LEU A 105 -19.93 2.52 -4.55
CA LEU A 105 -19.95 1.24 -3.82
C LEU A 105 -21.15 1.22 -2.87
N ASP A 106 -22.18 0.45 -3.21
CA ASP A 106 -23.36 0.25 -2.38
C ASP A 106 -23.12 -0.90 -1.39
N GLU A 107 -22.53 -0.56 -0.26
CA GLU A 107 -22.14 -1.49 0.80
C GLU A 107 -22.31 -0.79 2.15
N ALA A 108 -22.70 -1.56 3.17
CA ALA A 108 -22.77 -1.08 4.54
C ALA A 108 -21.42 -0.55 5.02
N PRO A 109 -21.39 0.43 5.94
CA PRO A 109 -20.15 0.98 6.44
C PRO A 109 -19.18 -0.09 6.94
N PHE A 110 -17.90 0.12 6.64
CA PHE A 110 -16.81 -0.77 7.04
C PHE A 110 -16.23 -0.35 8.41
N ASP A 111 -15.68 -1.32 9.14
CA ASP A 111 -14.90 -1.08 10.36
C ASP A 111 -13.52 -0.51 10.04
N GLY A 112 -12.98 -0.89 8.90
CA GLY A 112 -11.69 -0.42 8.45
C GLY A 112 -11.51 -0.42 6.94
N VAL A 113 -10.46 0.29 6.51
CA VAL A 113 -9.99 0.29 5.12
C VAL A 113 -8.48 0.04 5.10
N LEU A 114 -8.04 -0.77 4.16
CA LEU A 114 -6.63 -0.97 3.82
C LEU A 114 -6.40 -0.53 2.37
N SER A 115 -5.40 0.34 2.15
CA SER A 115 -4.80 0.59 0.84
C SER A 115 -3.30 0.41 0.96
N ASN A 116 -2.75 -0.62 0.33
CA ASN A 116 -1.37 -1.02 0.51
C ASN A 116 -0.53 -0.78 -0.75
N PHE A 117 0.76 -0.49 -0.56
CA PHE A 117 1.79 -0.36 -1.59
C PHE A 117 1.43 0.53 -2.80
N GLY A 118 0.99 1.74 -2.51
CA GLY A 118 1.04 2.83 -3.48
C GLY A 118 -0.16 2.98 -4.42
N GLY A 119 -1.27 2.29 -4.23
CA GLY A 119 -2.47 2.51 -5.04
C GLY A 119 -2.96 3.96 -4.98
N LEU A 120 -2.95 4.58 -3.80
CA LEU A 120 -3.25 6.01 -3.63
C LEU A 120 -2.25 6.95 -4.33
N ASN A 121 -1.04 6.51 -4.65
CA ASN A 121 -0.10 7.30 -5.43
C ASN A 121 -0.53 7.52 -6.89
N CYS A 122 -1.49 6.73 -7.37
CA CYS A 122 -2.07 6.87 -8.71
C CYS A 122 -3.28 7.80 -8.73
N VAL A 123 -3.83 8.18 -7.57
CA VAL A 123 -5.01 9.05 -7.43
C VAL A 123 -4.62 10.51 -7.66
N SER A 124 -5.41 11.22 -8.47
CA SER A 124 -5.14 12.61 -8.82
C SER A 124 -5.58 13.60 -7.73
N ASP A 125 -6.69 13.31 -7.05
CA ASP A 125 -7.28 14.15 -5.99
C ASP A 125 -7.46 13.37 -4.70
N LEU A 126 -6.45 13.46 -3.82
CA LEU A 126 -6.47 12.82 -2.49
C LEU A 126 -7.60 13.35 -1.61
N ARG A 127 -8.05 14.59 -1.83
CA ARG A 127 -9.14 15.16 -1.05
C ARG A 127 -10.49 14.57 -1.44
N ALA A 128 -10.72 14.38 -2.74
CA ALA A 128 -11.91 13.67 -3.20
C ALA A 128 -11.91 12.22 -2.71
N ALA A 129 -10.77 11.54 -2.77
CA ALA A 129 -10.61 10.18 -2.25
C ALA A 129 -10.92 10.13 -0.73
N ALA A 130 -10.44 11.09 0.06
CA ALA A 130 -10.71 11.17 1.49
C ALA A 130 -12.21 11.31 1.78
N ARG A 131 -12.89 12.23 1.08
CA ARG A 131 -14.35 12.42 1.23
C ARG A 131 -15.13 11.16 0.87
N SER A 132 -14.82 10.53 -0.26
CA SER A 132 -15.46 9.28 -0.66
C SER A 132 -15.20 8.16 0.35
N LEU A 133 -13.97 8.05 0.85
CA LEU A 133 -13.61 7.05 1.84
C LEU A 133 -14.38 7.24 3.16
N ALA A 134 -14.54 8.48 3.61
CA ALA A 134 -15.29 8.79 4.82
C ALA A 134 -16.74 8.33 4.77
N THR A 135 -17.36 8.30 3.57
CA THR A 135 -18.73 7.79 3.43
C THR A 135 -18.83 6.27 3.58
N LYS A 136 -17.72 5.55 3.43
CA LYS A 136 -17.68 4.07 3.47
C LYS A 136 -17.24 3.51 4.82
N LEU A 137 -16.65 4.32 5.69
CA LEU A 137 -16.26 3.92 7.05
C LEU A 137 -17.31 4.36 8.06
N ARG A 138 -17.49 3.58 9.11
CA ARG A 138 -18.24 4.03 10.30
C ARG A 138 -17.45 5.11 11.07
N PRO A 139 -18.09 5.99 11.85
CA PRO A 139 -17.40 6.85 12.80
C PRO A 139 -16.47 6.03 13.71
N GLY A 140 -15.23 6.48 13.92
CA GLY A 140 -14.21 5.71 14.62
C GLY A 140 -13.57 4.57 13.81
N GLY A 141 -14.00 4.34 12.57
CA GLY A 141 -13.39 3.35 11.67
C GLY A 141 -11.96 3.74 11.27
N ILE A 142 -11.13 2.75 11.02
CA ILE A 142 -9.68 2.93 10.82
C ILE A 142 -9.31 2.79 9.35
N ALA A 143 -8.60 3.78 8.80
CA ALA A 143 -7.97 3.67 7.48
C ALA A 143 -6.44 3.49 7.63
N MET A 144 -5.93 2.44 6.99
CA MET A 144 -4.52 2.06 6.91
C MET A 144 -4.04 2.35 5.48
N LEU A 145 -3.26 3.41 5.30
CA LEU A 145 -2.85 3.91 3.99
C LEU A 145 -1.32 3.82 3.84
N CYS A 146 -0.84 2.86 3.06
CA CYS A 146 0.58 2.67 2.78
C CYS A 146 0.92 3.28 1.42
N MET A 147 1.70 4.36 1.44
CA MET A 147 2.01 5.18 0.26
C MET A 147 3.51 5.31 0.04
N MET A 148 3.91 5.37 -1.22
CA MET A 148 5.29 5.71 -1.59
C MET A 148 5.60 7.16 -1.22
N GLY A 149 6.67 7.35 -0.45
CA GLY A 149 7.15 8.67 -0.03
C GLY A 149 8.02 9.38 -1.09
N PRO A 150 8.17 10.72 -0.98
CA PRO A 150 9.01 11.50 -1.90
C PRO A 150 10.51 11.42 -1.59
N LEU A 151 10.89 11.12 -0.35
CA LEU A 151 12.29 11.18 0.12
C LEU A 151 12.78 9.77 0.42
N VAL A 152 13.61 9.22 -0.45
CA VAL A 152 14.13 7.84 -0.31
C VAL A 152 15.66 7.87 -0.49
N PRO A 153 16.43 8.03 0.61
CA PRO A 153 17.88 8.07 0.56
C PRO A 153 18.53 6.89 -0.15
N TRP A 154 17.94 5.67 0.01
CA TRP A 154 18.42 4.48 -0.72
C TRP A 154 18.32 4.63 -2.24
N GLU A 155 17.25 5.24 -2.78
CA GLU A 155 17.16 5.52 -4.21
C GLU A 155 18.22 6.51 -4.66
N TRP A 156 18.47 7.54 -3.85
CA TRP A 156 19.51 8.53 -4.17
C TRP A 156 20.89 7.87 -4.23
N ILE A 157 21.28 7.13 -3.20
CA ILE A 157 22.57 6.43 -3.15
C ILE A 157 22.70 5.48 -4.34
N TRP A 158 21.67 4.64 -4.57
CA TRP A 158 21.71 3.62 -5.62
C TRP A 158 21.79 4.20 -7.03
N PHE A 159 20.97 5.17 -7.36
CA PHE A 159 20.94 5.73 -8.71
C PHE A 159 22.07 6.72 -8.96
N LEU A 160 22.52 7.48 -7.97
CA LEU A 160 23.70 8.34 -8.11
C LEU A 160 24.98 7.51 -8.31
N ALA A 161 25.13 6.40 -7.59
CA ALA A 161 26.25 5.47 -7.81
C ALA A 161 26.24 4.85 -9.23
N LYS A 162 25.08 4.79 -9.89
CA LYS A 162 24.93 4.36 -11.29
C LYS A 162 24.99 5.48 -12.31
N GLY A 163 25.27 6.72 -11.90
CA GLY A 163 25.33 7.88 -12.79
C GLY A 163 23.95 8.34 -13.33
N ASP A 164 22.84 7.98 -12.66
CA ASP A 164 21.49 8.36 -13.06
C ASP A 164 20.80 9.30 -12.05
N PRO A 165 21.18 10.60 -12.03
CA PRO A 165 20.58 11.58 -11.13
C PRO A 165 19.10 11.85 -11.44
N ARG A 166 18.67 11.63 -12.69
CA ARG A 166 17.26 11.82 -13.08
C ARG A 166 16.36 10.83 -12.38
N ARG A 167 16.78 9.56 -12.26
CA ARG A 167 16.07 8.53 -11.49
C ARG A 167 16.21 8.76 -9.99
N ALA A 168 17.37 9.18 -9.50
CA ALA A 168 17.57 9.47 -8.08
C ALA A 168 16.55 10.51 -7.56
N LEU A 169 16.30 11.57 -8.33
CA LEU A 169 15.45 12.68 -7.92
C LEU A 169 14.00 12.61 -8.47
N ARG A 170 13.60 11.48 -9.09
CA ARG A 170 12.30 11.35 -9.76
C ARG A 170 11.11 11.60 -8.84
N ARG A 171 11.19 11.14 -7.58
CA ARG A 171 10.10 11.26 -6.60
C ARG A 171 9.90 12.69 -6.09
N LEU A 172 10.87 13.59 -6.30
CA LEU A 172 10.75 15.01 -5.91
C LEU A 172 9.99 15.86 -6.94
N ARG A 173 9.63 15.28 -8.09
CA ARG A 173 8.88 15.99 -9.14
C ARG A 173 7.43 16.16 -8.72
N ARG A 174 6.96 17.38 -8.62
CA ARG A 174 5.55 17.70 -8.30
C ARG A 174 4.55 17.14 -9.33
N SER A 175 4.96 17.03 -10.60
CA SER A 175 4.16 16.42 -11.67
C SER A 175 4.04 14.90 -11.53
N GLY A 176 4.77 14.29 -10.62
CA GLY A 176 4.87 12.84 -10.49
C GLY A 176 5.79 12.20 -11.55
N THR A 177 5.71 10.89 -11.64
CA THR A 177 6.46 10.05 -12.59
C THR A 177 5.49 9.29 -13.46
N GLN A 178 5.72 9.30 -14.77
CA GLN A 178 4.93 8.48 -15.70
C GLN A 178 5.44 7.03 -15.69
N TRP A 179 4.52 6.09 -15.52
CA TRP A 179 4.77 4.67 -15.63
C TRP A 179 3.64 4.01 -16.43
N SER A 180 3.94 3.46 -17.59
CA SER A 180 2.98 2.77 -18.46
C SER A 180 1.66 3.53 -18.69
N GLY A 181 1.72 4.87 -18.81
CA GLY A 181 0.54 5.73 -18.99
C GLY A 181 -0.16 6.15 -17.69
N VAL A 182 0.29 5.67 -16.54
CA VAL A 182 -0.22 6.08 -15.22
C VAL A 182 0.72 7.12 -14.59
N THR A 183 0.15 8.17 -14.02
CA THR A 183 0.91 9.16 -13.27
C THR A 183 1.01 8.74 -11.81
N ILE A 184 2.21 8.44 -11.33
CA ILE A 184 2.50 8.14 -9.93
C ILE A 184 2.94 9.41 -9.23
N ARG A 185 2.20 9.84 -8.22
CA ARG A 185 2.48 11.02 -7.39
C ARG A 185 3.01 10.60 -6.02
N TYR A 186 4.03 11.30 -5.55
CA TYR A 186 4.69 11.00 -4.26
C TYR A 186 4.31 12.08 -3.25
N ALA A 187 3.08 12.02 -2.74
CA ALA A 187 2.63 12.94 -1.71
C ALA A 187 3.43 12.72 -0.42
N SER A 188 3.81 13.81 0.25
CA SER A 188 4.41 13.75 1.58
C SER A 188 3.37 13.39 2.64
N ILE A 189 3.84 12.93 3.81
CA ILE A 189 2.97 12.69 4.98
C ILE A 189 2.14 13.93 5.31
N ALA A 190 2.73 15.13 5.24
CA ALA A 190 2.03 16.37 5.55
C ALA A 190 0.93 16.72 4.52
N GLU A 191 1.19 16.49 3.23
CA GLU A 191 0.19 16.69 2.17
C GLU A 191 -0.96 15.70 2.31
N THR A 192 -0.66 14.42 2.54
CA THR A 192 -1.69 13.39 2.73
C THR A 192 -2.52 13.66 3.98
N ARG A 193 -1.89 13.98 5.11
CA ARG A 193 -2.61 14.37 6.34
C ARG A 193 -3.52 15.56 6.12
N ARG A 194 -3.07 16.58 5.40
CA ARG A 194 -3.89 17.76 5.08
C ARG A 194 -5.06 17.41 4.16
N ALA A 195 -4.87 16.54 3.19
CA ALA A 195 -5.94 16.09 2.31
C ALA A 195 -7.02 15.30 3.06
N PHE A 196 -6.65 14.53 4.06
CA PHE A 196 -7.56 13.70 4.84
C PHE A 196 -8.11 14.39 6.12
N ALA A 197 -7.52 15.53 6.53
CA ALA A 197 -7.76 16.15 7.84
C ALA A 197 -9.22 16.45 8.21
N PRO A 198 -10.13 16.92 7.33
CA PRO A 198 -11.50 17.21 7.76
C PRO A 198 -12.27 15.96 8.17
N GLU A 199 -12.05 14.86 7.47
CA GLU A 199 -12.80 13.61 7.62
C GLU A 199 -12.09 12.61 8.55
N PHE A 200 -10.76 12.80 8.72
CA PHE A 200 -9.93 11.84 9.46
C PHE A 200 -8.94 12.51 10.41
N ARG A 201 -8.81 11.93 11.59
CA ARG A 201 -7.75 12.22 12.54
C ARG A 201 -6.56 11.29 12.32
N THR A 202 -5.34 11.82 12.26
CA THR A 202 -4.13 10.99 12.18
C THR A 202 -3.79 10.41 13.55
N LEU A 203 -3.71 9.09 13.63
CA LEU A 203 -3.29 8.37 14.84
C LEU A 203 -1.77 8.14 14.85
N ARG A 204 -1.20 7.72 13.70
CA ARG A 204 0.20 7.33 13.60
C ARG A 204 0.72 7.48 12.18
N ALA A 205 2.04 7.69 12.06
CA ALA A 205 2.80 7.51 10.82
C ALA A 205 3.97 6.58 11.11
N SER A 206 4.14 5.54 10.31
CA SER A 206 5.21 4.55 10.46
C SER A 206 6.03 4.44 9.18
N ALA A 207 7.34 4.25 9.32
CA ALA A 207 8.25 3.96 8.21
C ALA A 207 8.08 2.50 7.76
N ILE A 208 8.08 2.29 6.45
CA ILE A 208 8.12 0.97 5.82
C ILE A 208 9.25 0.98 4.79
N GLY A 209 10.32 0.25 5.07
CA GLY A 209 11.48 0.17 4.17
C GLY A 209 12.40 1.40 4.25
N VAL A 210 12.66 1.96 5.44
CA VAL A 210 13.65 3.03 5.63
C VAL A 210 15.07 2.47 5.74
N LEU A 211 15.25 1.35 6.44
CA LEU A 211 16.53 0.66 6.57
C LEU A 211 16.67 -0.49 5.59
N LEU A 212 15.56 -0.98 5.03
CA LEU A 212 15.59 -2.01 4.01
C LEU A 212 15.96 -1.39 2.66
N PRO A 213 16.83 -2.05 1.88
CA PRO A 213 17.09 -1.60 0.52
C PRO A 213 15.84 -1.78 -0.35
N PRO A 214 15.71 -1.00 -1.44
CA PRO A 214 14.54 -1.09 -2.31
C PRO A 214 14.37 -2.49 -2.95
N PRO A 215 13.13 -2.93 -3.24
CA PRO A 215 12.84 -4.26 -3.80
C PRO A 215 13.61 -4.60 -5.09
N TYR A 216 13.94 -3.63 -5.93
CA TYR A 216 14.72 -3.86 -7.15
C TYR A 216 16.18 -4.24 -6.90
N THR A 217 16.67 -4.20 -5.64
CA THR A 217 17.99 -4.68 -5.24
C THR A 217 17.99 -6.16 -4.81
N GLU A 218 16.84 -6.84 -4.84
CA GLU A 218 16.60 -8.18 -4.33
C GLU A 218 17.68 -9.20 -4.76
N ARG A 219 18.08 -9.21 -6.06
CA ARG A 219 19.09 -10.15 -6.57
C ARG A 219 20.42 -10.13 -5.82
N GLY A 220 20.81 -8.98 -5.28
CA GLY A 220 22.03 -8.84 -4.47
C GLY A 220 21.77 -9.12 -2.98
N MET A 221 20.65 -8.67 -2.49
CA MET A 221 20.34 -8.69 -1.05
C MET A 221 19.76 -10.02 -0.56
N SER A 222 19.14 -10.81 -1.43
CA SER A 222 18.64 -12.15 -1.08
C SER A 222 19.74 -13.09 -0.57
N ARG A 223 21.01 -12.82 -0.91
CA ARG A 223 22.18 -13.54 -0.39
C ARG A 223 22.48 -13.28 1.10
N PHE A 224 21.86 -12.23 1.67
CA PHE A 224 22.11 -11.79 3.05
C PHE A 224 20.84 -11.77 3.90
N PRO A 225 20.10 -12.90 4.05
CA PRO A 225 18.80 -12.93 4.75
C PRO A 225 18.90 -12.54 6.23
N ARG A 226 20.05 -12.83 6.86
CA ARG A 226 20.30 -12.43 8.26
C ARG A 226 20.41 -10.92 8.41
N ALA A 227 21.05 -10.24 7.45
CA ALA A 227 21.16 -8.78 7.45
C ALA A 227 19.78 -8.13 7.25
N ILE A 228 18.98 -8.59 6.29
CA ILE A 228 17.60 -8.11 6.09
C ILE A 228 16.77 -8.29 7.36
N LYS A 229 16.84 -9.46 8.00
CA LYS A 229 16.12 -9.71 9.26
C LYS A 229 16.57 -8.78 10.41
N THR A 230 17.85 -8.49 10.50
CA THR A 230 18.40 -7.58 11.52
C THR A 230 17.97 -6.14 11.24
N LEU A 231 18.11 -5.65 10.02
CA LEU A 231 17.66 -4.32 9.60
C LEU A 231 16.16 -4.13 9.87
N ASN A 232 15.34 -5.11 9.47
CA ASN A 232 13.91 -5.07 9.75
C ASN A 232 13.61 -5.01 11.26
N ARG A 233 14.32 -5.76 12.09
CA ARG A 233 14.12 -5.72 13.54
C ARG A 233 14.46 -4.35 14.14
N ILE A 234 15.50 -3.69 13.65
CA ILE A 234 15.87 -2.34 14.06
C ILE A 234 14.81 -1.35 13.58
N GLU A 235 14.44 -1.43 12.30
CA GLU A 235 13.41 -0.58 11.71
C GLU A 235 12.10 -0.63 12.48
N ARG A 236 11.63 -1.84 12.84
CA ARG A 236 10.38 -2.03 13.60
C ARG A 236 10.39 -1.35 14.99
N ARG A 237 11.56 -1.12 15.58
CA ARG A 237 11.69 -0.39 16.85
C ARG A 237 11.70 1.12 16.65
N LEU A 238 12.12 1.57 15.48
CA LEU A 238 12.33 2.98 15.15
C LEU A 238 11.30 3.54 14.18
N GLU A 239 10.40 2.72 13.65
CA GLU A 239 9.52 3.05 12.53
C GLU A 239 8.62 4.27 12.74
N THR A 240 8.37 4.66 14.00
CA THR A 240 7.57 5.86 14.34
C THR A 240 8.45 7.05 14.75
N VAL A 241 9.77 6.85 14.86
CA VAL A 241 10.70 7.90 15.29
C VAL A 241 10.91 8.88 14.15
N TRP A 242 10.56 10.14 14.37
CA TRP A 242 10.78 11.20 13.41
C TRP A 242 12.29 11.46 13.21
N PRO A 243 12.81 11.64 11.94
CA PRO A 243 12.07 11.78 10.69
C PRO A 243 11.94 10.48 9.85
N LEU A 244 12.14 9.29 10.40
CA LEU A 244 12.24 8.04 9.64
C LEU A 244 11.01 7.74 8.75
N PRO A 245 9.74 7.99 9.16
CA PRO A 245 8.61 7.81 8.25
C PRO A 245 8.69 8.65 6.98
N MET A 246 9.32 9.83 7.05
CA MET A 246 9.50 10.74 5.90
C MET A 246 10.56 10.22 4.91
N LEU A 247 11.51 9.42 5.38
CA LEU A 247 12.69 8.96 4.64
C LEU A 247 12.54 7.52 4.14
N ALA A 248 11.37 6.91 4.39
CA ALA A 248 11.12 5.52 4.03
C ALA A 248 10.67 5.39 2.56
N ASP A 249 10.90 4.22 1.99
CA ASP A 249 10.37 3.87 0.66
C ASP A 249 8.84 4.03 0.61
N HIS A 250 8.17 3.52 1.65
CA HIS A 250 6.76 3.78 1.93
C HIS A 250 6.59 4.32 3.35
N TYR A 251 5.54 5.08 3.56
CA TYR A 251 5.03 5.39 4.89
C TYR A 251 3.63 4.81 5.06
N LEU A 252 3.33 4.31 6.24
CA LEU A 252 2.00 3.85 6.62
C LEU A 252 1.34 4.91 7.51
N LEU A 253 0.22 5.47 7.05
CA LEU A 253 -0.64 6.33 7.86
C LEU A 253 -1.78 5.51 8.45
N GLU A 254 -1.95 5.61 9.77
CA GLU A 254 -3.10 5.14 10.49
C GLU A 254 -4.00 6.35 10.77
N LEU A 255 -5.19 6.34 10.20
CA LEU A 255 -6.17 7.41 10.30
C LEU A 255 -7.45 6.86 10.91
N GLU A 256 -8.14 7.70 11.70
CA GLU A 256 -9.44 7.38 12.28
C GLU A 256 -10.48 8.34 11.72
N ARG A 257 -11.61 7.81 11.26
CA ARG A 257 -12.73 8.65 10.83
C ARG A 257 -13.32 9.39 12.03
N VAL A 258 -13.46 10.71 11.86
CA VAL A 258 -14.09 11.61 12.84
C VAL A 258 -15.61 11.52 12.76
#